data_f50c426655f3ebd669c28060b71b7365
#
_entry.id   f50c426655f3ebd669c28060b71b7365
#
_cell.length_a   1.000
_cell.length_b   1.000
_cell.length_c   1.000
_cell.angle_alpha   90.00
_cell.angle_beta   90.00
_cell.angle_gamma   90.00
#
_symmetry.space_group_name_H-M   'P 1'
#
loop_
_entity.id
_entity.type
_entity.pdbx_description
1 polymer ?
#
loop_
_entity_poly.entity_id
_entity_poly.type
_entity_poly.pdbx_seq_one_letter_code
_entity_poly.pdbx_strand_id
1 'polypeptide(L)'
;MRRGVWWALVYLAAATVSLPPSHADSTLVFTAVAVDGDSAVGPMGRIYAGPQGVMTLGGQGAQSIADAQEVARRLNALAEEGLRPSDITVRRERRDWTILAGSQRIVQIDKSLAKIHSTDPKRLAKTWAGNLSTAFGRPYLSVRPIVVPVGETRAAPIKGNIVGPVSVLTEAAYVGASYDAKKKAVRVVGYDVGHTELVISDDRSSLRVPVRSAKYAARLIGPEAAGVTGNPAPADTIRRAVEATVAAQLQLEPGAWASISARVESIPPLRPGSFATVPVHVSASGQDYLPYRQSPVVTVHNEAVPMAPVDVLMVSNSPERLMSHGLWFEGSLKDYRSARLLYHHVNSTGVPSDLVIEAVNLGDRAGRLHLIAGKGGPSRDEAYAGHKGAREFLGNRAAGIGWTAPVPSGQAVPVFVQHITPGATASGILEIRALSPGDFSLRCYLSPPRSSWLPYRLKSYSPSPFLGRWHYPQPRLEVDASYVVGREWAFVSIGDQAIAGIEAGDKLAGNYGVIYDIALELSNPTAEPATVEILMEPGGGMARGTVIVDGRFVETSLLRRDSESSVAQYALAPGEVRTVTIQTMPQGGSNYPVRLVARPK
;
A
#
# COMPACT_ATOMS: atom_id res chain seq x y z
N MET A 1 57.18 7.47 39.55
CA MET A 1 57.41 8.29 38.36
C MET A 1 56.07 8.94 37.97
N ARG A 2 55.93 10.22 38.26
CA ARG A 2 54.74 11.04 37.98
C ARG A 2 54.78 11.49 36.49
N ARG A 3 53.72 11.27 35.74
CA ARG A 3 53.47 11.93 34.47
C ARG A 3 52.19 12.75 34.59
N GLY A 4 52.38 14.09 34.51
CA GLY A 4 51.31 15.07 34.54
C GLY A 4 50.54 15.11 33.25
N VAL A 5 49.24 15.23 33.35
CA VAL A 5 48.30 15.50 32.22
C VAL A 5 48.08 17.02 32.21
N TRP A 6 48.46 17.66 31.12
CA TRP A 6 48.18 19.06 30.83
C TRP A 6 46.77 19.16 30.27
N TRP A 7 45.89 19.92 30.97
CA TRP A 7 44.62 20.34 30.46
C TRP A 7 44.81 21.67 29.70
N ALA A 8 44.59 21.64 28.38
CA ALA A 8 44.50 22.86 27.59
C ALA A 8 43.08 23.41 27.74
N LEU A 9 42.96 24.51 28.47
CA LEU A 9 41.75 25.38 28.51
C LEU A 9 41.60 26.08 27.17
N VAL A 10 40.65 25.67 26.34
CA VAL A 10 40.22 26.45 25.19
C VAL A 10 39.22 27.47 25.69
N TYR A 11 39.63 28.73 25.73
CA TYR A 11 38.72 29.88 25.92
C TYR A 11 37.83 30.00 24.67
N LEU A 12 36.57 29.56 24.76
CA LEU A 12 35.53 29.99 23.81
C LEU A 12 35.16 31.45 24.18
N ALA A 13 35.61 32.38 23.34
CA ALA A 13 35.09 33.75 23.38
C ALA A 13 33.61 33.71 22.95
N ALA A 14 32.71 33.77 23.92
CA ALA A 14 31.30 34.02 23.65
C ALA A 14 31.18 35.44 23.07
N ALA A 15 31.11 35.52 21.74
CA ALA A 15 30.63 36.72 21.08
C ALA A 15 29.17 36.91 21.50
N THR A 16 28.93 37.84 22.40
CA THR A 16 27.60 38.37 22.70
C THR A 16 27.09 39.03 21.43
N VAL A 17 26.33 38.28 20.65
CA VAL A 17 25.51 38.82 19.58
C VAL A 17 24.42 39.63 20.28
N SER A 18 24.57 40.94 20.30
CA SER A 18 23.51 41.85 20.69
C SER A 18 22.33 41.62 19.74
N LEU A 19 21.24 41.08 20.27
CA LEU A 19 20.00 40.99 19.52
C LEU A 19 19.61 42.44 19.10
N PRO A 20 19.27 42.65 17.82
CA PRO A 20 18.75 43.95 17.41
C PRO A 20 17.46 44.24 18.20
N PRO A 21 17.12 45.52 18.40
CA PRO A 21 15.93 45.90 19.14
C PRO A 21 14.71 45.18 18.57
N SER A 22 13.82 44.72 19.44
CA SER A 22 12.62 43.96 19.10
C SER A 22 11.78 44.74 18.07
N HIS A 23 12.03 44.44 16.79
CA HIS A 23 11.12 44.91 15.75
C HIS A 23 9.87 44.00 15.84
N ALA A 24 8.69 44.64 15.97
CA ALA A 24 7.42 43.96 15.88
C ALA A 24 7.35 43.22 14.53
N ASP A 25 6.73 42.04 14.50
CA ASP A 25 6.55 41.24 13.27
C ASP A 25 6.04 42.13 12.13
N SER A 26 6.88 42.37 11.14
CA SER A 26 6.60 43.30 10.04
C SER A 26 5.96 42.57 8.86
N THR A 27 4.84 41.90 9.11
CA THR A 27 4.00 41.34 8.03
C THR A 27 3.02 42.41 7.55
N LEU A 28 2.85 42.52 6.24
CA LEU A 28 1.78 43.35 5.70
C LEU A 28 0.49 42.52 5.68
N VAL A 29 -0.40 42.80 6.64
CA VAL A 29 -1.69 42.13 6.79
C VAL A 29 -2.83 43.09 6.54
N PHE A 30 -3.75 42.68 5.67
CA PHE A 30 -5.01 43.39 5.42
C PHE A 30 -6.13 42.74 6.21
N THR A 31 -6.87 43.51 6.99
CA THR A 31 -8.02 43.08 7.79
C THR A 31 -9.26 43.84 7.39
N ALA A 32 -10.40 43.15 7.28
CA ALA A 32 -11.70 43.79 7.05
C ALA A 32 -12.51 43.80 8.34
N VAL A 33 -13.03 44.97 8.68
CA VAL A 33 -13.84 45.22 9.88
C VAL A 33 -15.18 45.80 9.47
N ALA A 34 -16.26 45.35 10.09
CA ALA A 34 -17.56 45.96 9.96
C ALA A 34 -17.54 47.35 10.61
N VAL A 35 -18.09 48.34 9.93
CA VAL A 35 -18.28 49.70 10.47
C VAL A 35 -19.71 50.14 10.21
N ASP A 36 -20.29 50.90 11.13
CA ASP A 36 -21.62 51.41 10.95
C ASP A 36 -21.61 52.53 9.89
N GLY A 37 -22.54 52.46 8.97
CA GLY A 37 -22.86 53.51 8.02
C GLY A 37 -24.06 54.33 8.47
N ASP A 38 -24.31 55.44 7.79
CA ASP A 38 -25.56 56.17 8.01
C ASP A 38 -26.77 55.26 7.74
N SER A 39 -27.90 55.58 8.37
CA SER A 39 -29.13 54.78 8.27
C SER A 39 -29.60 54.51 6.82
N ALA A 40 -29.17 55.37 5.87
CA ALA A 40 -29.45 55.20 4.43
C ALA A 40 -28.48 54.28 3.70
N VAL A 41 -27.30 53.96 4.28
CA VAL A 41 -26.21 53.19 3.65
C VAL A 41 -26.11 51.77 4.23
N GLY A 42 -26.49 51.63 5.51
CA GLY A 42 -26.36 50.38 6.24
C GLY A 42 -24.90 50.03 6.59
N PRO A 43 -24.66 48.81 7.08
CA PRO A 43 -23.32 48.38 7.48
C PRO A 43 -22.36 48.35 6.30
N MET A 44 -21.11 48.76 6.54
CA MET A 44 -20.02 48.84 5.58
C MET A 44 -18.85 47.96 6.00
N GLY A 45 -18.04 47.49 5.05
CA GLY A 45 -16.80 46.79 5.30
C GLY A 45 -15.60 47.70 5.06
N ARG A 46 -14.81 48.03 6.12
CA ARG A 46 -13.58 48.81 5.99
C ARG A 46 -12.37 47.91 6.06
N ILE A 47 -11.46 48.10 5.11
CA ILE A 47 -10.21 47.34 4.99
C ILE A 47 -9.07 48.20 5.53
N TYR A 48 -8.26 47.60 6.39
CA TYR A 48 -7.10 48.20 7.02
C TYR A 48 -5.82 47.48 6.61
N ALA A 49 -4.72 48.22 6.47
CA ALA A 49 -3.36 47.68 6.42
C ALA A 49 -2.66 48.09 7.72
N GLY A 50 -2.62 47.19 8.71
CA GLY A 50 -2.29 47.58 10.09
C GLY A 50 -3.27 48.63 10.62
N PRO A 51 -2.80 49.77 11.16
CA PRO A 51 -3.70 50.82 11.67
C PRO A 51 -4.28 51.72 10.57
N GLN A 52 -3.80 51.62 9.33
CA GLN A 52 -4.22 52.52 8.23
C GLN A 52 -5.42 51.94 7.47
N GLY A 53 -6.54 52.69 7.44
CA GLY A 53 -7.65 52.36 6.53
C GLY A 53 -7.25 52.60 5.08
N VAL A 54 -7.46 51.59 4.22
CA VAL A 54 -7.10 51.66 2.80
C VAL A 54 -8.31 51.85 1.89
N MET A 55 -9.45 51.23 2.23
CA MET A 55 -10.71 51.42 1.50
C MET A 55 -11.91 50.99 2.35
N THR A 56 -13.12 51.45 1.96
CA THR A 56 -14.37 51.09 2.64
C THR A 56 -15.44 50.75 1.60
N LEU A 57 -15.97 49.53 1.65
CA LEU A 57 -17.04 49.08 0.77
C LEU A 57 -18.39 49.25 1.45
N GLY A 58 -19.41 49.71 0.73
CA GLY A 58 -20.73 49.99 1.29
C GLY A 58 -21.84 49.96 0.24
N GLY A 59 -23.09 50.12 0.69
CA GLY A 59 -24.27 50.25 -0.18
C GLY A 59 -24.97 48.92 -0.46
N GLN A 60 -24.48 47.81 0.07
CA GLN A 60 -25.10 46.48 -0.08
C GLN A 60 -25.37 45.79 1.26
N GLY A 61 -25.40 46.57 2.36
CA GLY A 61 -25.62 46.04 3.69
C GLY A 61 -24.60 44.97 4.08
N ALA A 62 -25.05 43.85 4.62
CA ALA A 62 -24.16 42.77 5.06
C ALA A 62 -23.24 42.23 3.96
N GLN A 63 -23.64 42.30 2.69
CA GLN A 63 -22.80 41.87 1.55
C GLN A 63 -21.54 42.73 1.44
N SER A 64 -21.60 44.02 1.77
CA SER A 64 -20.43 44.92 1.76
C SER A 64 -19.32 44.46 2.71
N ILE A 65 -19.67 43.83 3.84
CA ILE A 65 -18.70 43.25 4.78
C ILE A 65 -18.04 42.02 4.18
N ALA A 66 -18.84 41.10 3.56
CA ALA A 66 -18.32 39.91 2.91
C ALA A 66 -17.39 40.28 1.74
N ASP A 67 -17.77 41.27 0.94
CA ASP A 67 -16.94 41.78 -0.16
C ASP A 67 -15.62 42.37 0.35
N ALA A 68 -15.65 43.10 1.44
CA ALA A 68 -14.44 43.64 2.06
C ALA A 68 -13.51 42.53 2.59
N GLN A 69 -14.08 41.46 3.18
CA GLN A 69 -13.31 40.31 3.63
C GLN A 69 -12.64 39.59 2.44
N GLU A 70 -13.35 39.42 1.34
CA GLU A 70 -12.81 38.79 0.11
C GLU A 70 -11.69 39.67 -0.50
N VAL A 71 -11.87 41.01 -0.55
CA VAL A 71 -10.83 41.91 -1.02
C VAL A 71 -9.61 41.86 -0.09
N ALA A 72 -9.79 41.85 1.22
CA ALA A 72 -8.69 41.71 2.18
C ALA A 72 -7.93 40.42 2.00
N ARG A 73 -8.64 39.31 1.77
CA ARG A 73 -8.04 37.98 1.46
C ARG A 73 -7.17 38.05 0.21
N ARG A 74 -7.65 38.69 -0.88
CA ARG A 74 -6.88 38.86 -2.13
C ARG A 74 -5.65 39.75 -1.88
N LEU A 75 -5.77 40.81 -1.14
CA LEU A 75 -4.64 41.72 -0.80
C LEU A 75 -3.58 40.98 0.01
N ASN A 76 -3.97 40.13 0.96
CA ASN A 76 -3.04 39.29 1.72
C ASN A 76 -2.29 38.30 0.81
N ALA A 77 -2.97 37.63 -0.12
CA ALA A 77 -2.31 36.77 -1.08
C ALA A 77 -1.30 37.54 -1.96
N LEU A 78 -1.63 38.76 -2.38
CA LEU A 78 -0.72 39.63 -3.14
C LEU A 78 0.47 40.13 -2.29
N ALA A 79 0.29 40.37 -0.99
CA ALA A 79 1.39 40.66 -0.08
C ALA A 79 2.35 39.47 0.08
N GLU A 80 1.79 38.25 0.19
CA GLU A 80 2.60 37.02 0.19
C GLU A 80 3.38 36.82 -1.12
N GLU A 81 2.84 37.26 -2.26
CA GLU A 81 3.51 37.21 -3.55
C GLU A 81 4.52 38.35 -3.76
N GLY A 82 4.55 39.33 -2.86
CA GLY A 82 5.46 40.49 -2.89
C GLY A 82 5.09 41.50 -3.97
N LEU A 83 3.81 41.83 -4.08
CA LEU A 83 3.31 42.87 -4.98
C LEU A 83 4.06 44.19 -4.77
N ARG A 84 4.48 44.85 -5.84
CA ARG A 84 5.15 46.15 -5.77
C ARG A 84 4.12 47.27 -5.87
N PRO A 85 4.35 48.43 -5.21
CA PRO A 85 3.48 49.62 -5.32
C PRO A 85 3.20 50.06 -6.76
N SER A 86 4.19 49.88 -7.67
CA SER A 86 4.08 50.20 -9.10
C SER A 86 3.10 49.32 -9.86
N ASP A 87 2.78 48.17 -9.33
CA ASP A 87 1.90 47.19 -10.00
C ASP A 87 0.42 47.48 -9.71
N ILE A 88 0.14 48.46 -8.82
CA ILE A 88 -1.21 48.95 -8.50
C ILE A 88 -1.60 50.04 -9.49
N THR A 89 -2.60 49.76 -10.30
CA THR A 89 -3.05 50.65 -11.37
C THR A 89 -4.54 50.87 -11.30
N VAL A 90 -4.99 51.99 -11.92
CA VAL A 90 -6.40 52.33 -12.02
C VAL A 90 -6.79 52.37 -13.50
N ARG A 91 -7.78 51.58 -13.86
CA ARG A 91 -8.24 51.46 -15.24
C ARG A 91 -9.73 51.73 -15.35
N ARG A 92 -10.17 52.41 -16.43
CA ARG A 92 -11.58 52.54 -16.73
C ARG A 92 -12.07 51.31 -17.51
N GLU A 93 -13.11 50.65 -16.98
CA GLU A 93 -13.76 49.51 -17.62
C GLU A 93 -15.23 49.84 -17.82
N ARG A 94 -15.63 50.04 -19.08
CA ARG A 94 -16.97 50.49 -19.46
C ARG A 94 -17.35 51.86 -18.79
N ARG A 95 -18.28 51.85 -17.81
CA ARG A 95 -18.75 53.01 -17.08
C ARG A 95 -18.08 53.18 -15.69
N ASP A 96 -17.36 52.16 -15.23
CA ASP A 96 -16.79 52.06 -13.90
C ASP A 96 -15.27 52.21 -13.91
N TRP A 97 -14.69 52.40 -12.70
CA TRP A 97 -13.26 52.43 -12.50
C TRP A 97 -12.84 51.22 -11.70
N THR A 98 -11.79 50.55 -12.12
CA THR A 98 -11.28 49.33 -11.48
C THR A 98 -9.88 49.56 -10.99
N ILE A 99 -9.60 49.12 -9.74
CA ILE A 99 -8.25 49.04 -9.21
C ILE A 99 -7.74 47.63 -9.54
N LEU A 100 -6.57 47.57 -10.17
CA LEU A 100 -5.86 46.39 -10.55
C LEU A 100 -4.55 46.28 -9.79
N ALA A 101 -4.16 45.07 -9.40
CA ALA A 101 -2.82 44.73 -8.92
C ALA A 101 -2.20 43.73 -9.93
N GLY A 102 -1.30 44.23 -10.75
CA GLY A 102 -0.87 43.50 -11.96
C GLY A 102 -2.06 43.26 -12.89
N SER A 103 -2.39 42.01 -13.17
CA SER A 103 -3.57 41.60 -13.95
C SER A 103 -4.80 41.30 -13.10
N GLN A 104 -4.69 41.25 -11.79
CA GLN A 104 -5.76 40.87 -10.87
C GLN A 104 -6.65 42.05 -10.50
N ARG A 105 -7.97 41.89 -10.64
CA ARG A 105 -8.95 42.89 -10.20
C ARG A 105 -9.08 42.84 -8.70
N ILE A 106 -8.86 44.00 -8.02
CA ILE A 106 -9.03 44.15 -6.59
C ILE A 106 -10.46 44.58 -6.28
N VAL A 107 -10.88 45.72 -6.84
CA VAL A 107 -12.22 46.27 -6.62
C VAL A 107 -12.67 47.06 -7.84
N GLN A 108 -13.97 47.02 -8.11
CA GLN A 108 -14.63 47.84 -9.11
C GLN A 108 -15.45 48.93 -8.43
N ILE A 109 -15.34 50.16 -8.89
CA ILE A 109 -15.93 51.36 -8.28
C ILE A 109 -16.92 51.96 -9.31
N ASP A 110 -18.18 51.80 -8.99
CA ASP A 110 -19.28 52.36 -9.75
C ASP A 110 -19.73 53.72 -9.19
N LYS A 111 -20.76 54.33 -9.80
CA LYS A 111 -21.30 55.60 -9.32
C LYS A 111 -21.99 55.50 -7.96
N SER A 112 -22.57 54.33 -7.64
CA SER A 112 -23.27 54.13 -6.35
C SER A 112 -22.29 54.10 -5.19
N LEU A 113 -21.22 53.37 -5.31
CA LEU A 113 -20.17 53.29 -4.32
C LEU A 113 -19.47 54.63 -4.14
N ALA A 114 -19.20 55.36 -5.25
CA ALA A 114 -18.59 56.70 -5.18
C ALA A 114 -19.48 57.72 -4.49
N LYS A 115 -20.81 57.64 -4.69
CA LYS A 115 -21.78 58.53 -4.02
C LYS A 115 -21.79 58.34 -2.51
N ILE A 116 -21.64 57.14 -2.00
CA ILE A 116 -21.50 56.85 -0.55
C ILE A 116 -20.29 57.57 0.05
N HIS A 117 -19.23 57.74 -0.71
CA HIS A 117 -18.01 58.44 -0.32
C HIS A 117 -18.02 59.93 -0.73
N SER A 118 -19.16 60.49 -1.11
CA SER A 118 -19.31 61.87 -1.51
C SER A 118 -18.28 62.35 -2.55
N THR A 119 -17.97 61.50 -3.55
CA THR A 119 -16.94 61.75 -4.57
C THR A 119 -17.30 61.13 -5.90
N ASP A 120 -16.48 61.32 -6.93
CA ASP A 120 -16.63 60.65 -8.20
C ASP A 120 -15.84 59.31 -8.28
N PRO A 121 -16.25 58.36 -9.15
CA PRO A 121 -15.62 57.04 -9.22
C PRO A 121 -14.11 57.10 -9.51
N LYS A 122 -13.67 58.00 -10.37
CA LYS A 122 -12.25 58.14 -10.73
C LYS A 122 -11.40 58.62 -9.56
N ARG A 123 -11.90 59.60 -8.84
CA ARG A 123 -11.22 60.17 -7.70
C ARG A 123 -11.12 59.15 -6.54
N LEU A 124 -12.22 58.44 -6.28
CA LEU A 124 -12.23 57.35 -5.27
C LEU A 124 -11.23 56.25 -5.62
N ALA A 125 -11.24 55.78 -6.88
CA ALA A 125 -10.30 54.74 -7.35
C ALA A 125 -8.84 55.19 -7.19
N LYS A 126 -8.52 56.43 -7.55
CA LYS A 126 -7.15 56.98 -7.36
C LYS A 126 -6.76 57.09 -5.87
N THR A 127 -7.68 57.51 -5.03
CA THR A 127 -7.42 57.60 -3.58
C THR A 127 -7.13 56.24 -2.98
N TRP A 128 -7.97 55.25 -3.27
CA TRP A 128 -7.78 53.90 -2.74
C TRP A 128 -6.54 53.21 -3.33
N ALA A 129 -6.27 53.39 -4.61
CA ALA A 129 -5.03 52.89 -5.23
C ALA A 129 -3.79 53.54 -4.58
N GLY A 130 -3.84 54.84 -4.27
CA GLY A 130 -2.78 55.54 -3.55
C GLY A 130 -2.58 55.00 -2.13
N ASN A 131 -3.68 54.74 -1.41
CA ASN A 131 -3.62 54.13 -0.08
C ASN A 131 -3.00 52.72 -0.13
N LEU A 132 -3.39 51.93 -1.11
CA LEU A 132 -2.81 50.58 -1.33
C LEU A 132 -1.32 50.69 -1.69
N SER A 133 -0.95 51.57 -2.64
CA SER A 133 0.45 51.78 -3.00
C SER A 133 1.30 52.20 -1.80
N THR A 134 0.75 53.06 -0.91
CA THR A 134 1.40 53.47 0.34
C THR A 134 1.56 52.28 1.28
N ALA A 135 0.54 51.41 1.42
CA ALA A 135 0.60 50.24 2.26
C ALA A 135 1.66 49.25 1.76
N PHE A 136 1.65 48.91 0.47
CA PHE A 136 2.65 48.02 -0.14
C PHE A 136 4.06 48.64 -0.25
N GLY A 137 4.18 49.97 -0.14
CA GLY A 137 5.45 50.70 -0.08
C GLY A 137 6.16 50.66 1.26
N ARG A 138 5.47 50.23 2.32
CA ARG A 138 6.11 50.05 3.64
C ARG A 138 7.10 48.91 3.61
N PRO A 139 8.16 48.93 4.43
CA PRO A 139 9.00 47.76 4.64
C PRO A 139 8.19 46.61 5.21
N TYR A 140 8.29 45.45 4.59
CA TYR A 140 7.71 44.21 5.08
C TYR A 140 8.41 43.00 4.44
N LEU A 141 8.42 41.88 5.16
CA LEU A 141 8.92 40.59 4.70
C LEU A 141 7.76 39.57 4.62
N SER A 142 7.83 38.73 3.65
CA SER A 142 6.91 37.58 3.51
C SER A 142 7.67 36.35 3.09
N VAL A 143 7.56 35.29 3.88
CA VAL A 143 8.10 33.95 3.60
C VAL A 143 7.07 32.94 4.06
N ARG A 144 6.71 32.01 3.19
CA ARG A 144 5.78 30.93 3.58
C ARG A 144 6.41 29.98 4.58
N PRO A 145 5.62 29.32 5.46
CA PRO A 145 6.12 28.26 6.32
C PRO A 145 6.96 27.26 5.54
N ILE A 146 8.09 26.87 6.11
CA ILE A 146 9.06 26.03 5.42
C ILE A 146 8.97 24.60 5.93
N VAL A 147 8.83 23.66 5.01
CA VAL A 147 8.94 22.23 5.30
C VAL A 147 10.17 21.70 4.58
N VAL A 148 11.13 21.18 5.35
CA VAL A 148 12.39 20.64 4.84
C VAL A 148 12.53 19.16 5.23
N PRO A 149 12.79 18.25 4.27
CA PRO A 149 13.13 16.87 4.61
C PRO A 149 14.49 16.78 5.32
N VAL A 150 14.61 15.87 6.27
CA VAL A 150 15.89 15.55 6.90
C VAL A 150 16.91 15.09 5.84
N GLY A 151 18.09 15.68 5.86
CA GLY A 151 19.16 15.43 4.88
C GLY A 151 19.03 16.25 3.58
N GLU A 152 17.98 17.05 3.41
CA GLU A 152 17.79 17.86 2.21
C GLU A 152 17.93 19.37 2.50
N THR A 153 18.06 20.12 1.41
CA THR A 153 18.05 21.59 1.42
C THR A 153 16.82 22.09 0.67
N ARG A 154 16.10 23.05 1.27
CA ARG A 154 14.99 23.76 0.63
C ARG A 154 15.30 25.24 0.55
N ALA A 155 14.92 25.88 -0.55
CA ALA A 155 15.00 27.32 -0.71
C ALA A 155 13.60 27.92 -0.68
N ALA A 156 13.38 28.89 0.19
CA ALA A 156 12.13 29.64 0.31
C ALA A 156 12.41 31.10 -0.12
N PRO A 157 11.75 31.61 -1.18
CA PRO A 157 11.96 32.98 -1.61
C PRO A 157 11.45 33.98 -0.57
N ILE A 158 12.23 35.02 -0.30
CA ILE A 158 11.79 36.16 0.50
C ILE A 158 11.11 37.13 -0.45
N LYS A 159 9.88 37.47 -0.12
CA LYS A 159 9.05 38.43 -0.83
C LYS A 159 8.87 39.70 0.04
N GLY A 160 8.31 40.71 -0.55
CA GLY A 160 8.02 41.98 0.15
C GLY A 160 8.93 43.11 -0.27
N ASN A 161 8.91 44.19 0.55
CA ASN A 161 9.71 45.40 0.34
C ASN A 161 10.93 45.36 1.25
N ILE A 162 11.99 44.67 0.80
CA ILE A 162 13.23 44.43 1.55
C ILE A 162 14.07 45.71 1.58
N VAL A 163 14.55 46.10 2.74
CA VAL A 163 15.39 47.29 2.94
C VAL A 163 16.72 46.89 3.57
N GLY A 164 17.82 47.02 2.82
CA GLY A 164 19.17 46.71 3.30
C GLY A 164 19.52 45.22 3.31
N PRO A 165 20.58 44.86 4.05
CA PRO A 165 21.04 43.47 4.16
C PRO A 165 20.06 42.60 4.95
N VAL A 166 19.92 41.32 4.49
CA VAL A 166 19.05 40.33 5.15
C VAL A 166 19.89 39.43 6.03
N SER A 167 19.48 39.26 7.29
CA SER A 167 19.99 38.25 8.21
C SER A 167 18.95 37.14 8.45
N VAL A 168 19.46 35.93 8.71
CA VAL A 168 18.63 34.75 9.02
C VAL A 168 19.24 34.06 10.23
N LEU A 169 18.46 33.92 11.29
CA LEU A 169 18.88 33.29 12.54
C LEU A 169 17.98 32.13 12.89
N THR A 170 18.56 31.08 13.47
CA THR A 170 17.87 29.97 14.10
C THR A 170 18.62 29.50 15.33
N GLU A 171 17.90 29.15 16.39
CA GLU A 171 18.47 28.63 17.63
C GLU A 171 18.48 27.08 17.64
N ALA A 172 17.79 26.45 16.68
CA ALA A 172 17.60 25.01 16.64
C ALA A 172 18.79 24.29 15.96
N ALA A 173 19.45 23.38 16.68
CA ALA A 173 20.58 22.59 16.16
C ALA A 173 20.18 21.61 15.04
N TYR A 174 18.92 21.23 14.94
CA TYR A 174 18.40 20.30 13.93
C TYR A 174 18.03 20.96 12.58
N VAL A 175 18.23 22.28 12.46
CA VAL A 175 18.01 23.04 11.22
C VAL A 175 19.15 24.03 11.01
N GLY A 176 19.73 24.04 9.83
CA GLY A 176 20.64 25.11 9.39
C GLY A 176 19.91 26.08 8.47
N ALA A 177 20.18 27.38 8.61
CA ALA A 177 19.58 28.38 7.74
C ALA A 177 20.60 29.42 7.29
N SER A 178 20.47 29.91 6.05
CA SER A 178 21.32 30.96 5.49
C SER A 178 20.58 31.75 4.41
N TYR A 179 20.98 33.01 4.19
CA TYR A 179 20.44 33.83 3.12
C TYR A 179 21.24 33.68 1.82
N ASP A 180 20.54 33.41 0.72
CA ASP A 180 21.08 33.43 -0.64
C ASP A 180 20.72 34.77 -1.32
N ALA A 181 21.66 35.70 -1.33
CA ALA A 181 21.42 37.04 -1.87
C ALA A 181 21.14 37.03 -3.39
N LYS A 182 21.74 36.09 -4.15
CA LYS A 182 21.51 35.99 -5.60
C LYS A 182 20.09 35.58 -5.93
N LYS A 183 19.53 34.67 -5.13
CA LYS A 183 18.16 34.16 -5.32
C LYS A 183 17.12 34.89 -4.48
N LYS A 184 17.55 35.80 -3.59
CA LYS A 184 16.69 36.45 -2.59
C LYS A 184 15.84 35.40 -1.84
N ALA A 185 16.48 34.37 -1.33
CA ALA A 185 15.83 33.23 -0.70
C ALA A 185 16.54 32.79 0.58
N VAL A 186 15.78 32.28 1.52
CA VAL A 186 16.33 31.54 2.66
C VAL A 186 16.58 30.11 2.22
N ARG A 187 17.80 29.62 2.42
CA ARG A 187 18.18 28.21 2.28
C ARG A 187 18.08 27.56 3.66
N VAL A 188 17.30 26.51 3.77
CA VAL A 188 17.10 25.74 5.00
C VAL A 188 17.56 24.32 4.78
N VAL A 189 18.41 23.81 5.67
CA VAL A 189 18.89 22.42 5.68
C VAL A 189 18.29 21.72 6.89
N GLY A 190 17.65 20.59 6.69
CA GLY A 190 17.17 19.73 7.78
C GLY A 190 18.24 18.75 8.21
N TYR A 191 18.70 18.78 9.47
CA TYR A 191 19.66 17.84 10.03
C TYR A 191 18.97 16.72 10.81
N ASP A 192 17.88 17.07 11.52
CA ASP A 192 17.09 16.11 12.29
C ASP A 192 15.62 16.56 12.35
N VAL A 193 14.75 15.73 12.89
CA VAL A 193 13.31 16.00 13.04
C VAL A 193 13.06 17.06 14.11
N GLY A 194 12.22 18.04 13.79
CA GLY A 194 11.82 19.07 14.76
C GLY A 194 10.99 20.20 14.16
N HIS A 195 10.53 21.09 15.06
CA HIS A 195 9.79 22.30 14.72
C HIS A 195 10.49 23.49 15.36
N THR A 196 10.76 24.52 14.58
CA THR A 196 11.40 25.74 15.04
C THR A 196 10.84 26.94 14.28
N GLU A 197 11.32 28.13 14.66
CA GLU A 197 11.12 29.35 13.90
C GLU A 197 12.46 29.91 13.43
N LEU A 198 12.48 30.46 12.23
CA LEU A 198 13.55 31.29 11.75
C LEU A 198 13.18 32.75 11.99
N VAL A 199 14.12 33.52 12.47
CA VAL A 199 14.02 34.99 12.50
C VAL A 199 14.74 35.54 11.28
N ILE A 200 13.98 36.14 10.37
CA ILE A 200 14.50 36.77 9.15
C ILE A 200 14.35 38.26 9.34
N SER A 201 15.42 39.03 9.24
CA SER A 201 15.40 40.47 9.47
C SER A 201 16.15 41.22 8.37
N ASP A 202 15.68 42.40 8.03
CA ASP A 202 16.41 43.44 7.29
C ASP A 202 16.58 44.70 8.18
N ASP A 203 17.03 45.82 7.63
CA ASP A 203 17.27 47.04 8.43
C ASP A 203 16.02 47.63 9.08
N ARG A 204 14.81 47.26 8.63
CA ARG A 204 13.54 47.86 9.07
C ARG A 204 12.46 46.85 9.41
N SER A 205 12.63 45.59 9.08
CA SER A 205 11.61 44.58 9.23
C SER A 205 12.17 43.31 9.87
N SER A 206 11.32 42.60 10.62
CA SER A 206 11.62 41.28 11.16
C SER A 206 10.42 40.36 10.96
N LEU A 207 10.65 39.09 10.64
CA LEU A 207 9.63 38.09 10.40
C LEU A 207 10.03 36.79 11.07
N ARG A 208 9.10 36.16 11.80
CA ARG A 208 9.22 34.80 12.32
C ARG A 208 8.56 33.84 11.35
N VAL A 209 9.31 32.85 10.89
CA VAL A 209 8.88 31.85 9.89
C VAL A 209 8.90 30.47 10.50
N PRO A 210 7.74 29.81 10.65
CA PRO A 210 7.70 28.43 11.12
C PRO A 210 8.45 27.50 10.17
N VAL A 211 9.30 26.63 10.73
CA VAL A 211 10.04 25.60 10.02
C VAL A 211 9.75 24.24 10.63
N ARG A 212 9.38 23.31 9.78
CA ARG A 212 9.26 21.89 10.14
C ARG A 212 10.32 21.10 9.40
N SER A 213 11.21 20.44 10.13
CA SER A 213 12.11 19.42 9.60
C SER A 213 11.55 18.03 9.91
N ALA A 214 11.36 17.18 8.90
CA ALA A 214 10.75 15.87 9.08
C ALA A 214 11.30 14.85 8.08
N LYS A 215 11.28 13.56 8.44
CA LYS A 215 11.62 12.46 7.54
C LYS A 215 10.47 12.18 6.57
N TYR A 216 10.78 11.58 5.43
CA TYR A 216 9.76 10.95 4.60
C TYR A 216 9.19 9.71 5.29
N ALA A 217 7.92 9.39 5.02
CA ALA A 217 7.26 8.21 5.57
C ALA A 217 7.91 6.89 5.14
N ALA A 218 8.66 6.90 4.04
CA ALA A 218 9.35 5.73 3.52
C ALA A 218 10.62 6.09 2.76
N ARG A 219 11.46 5.06 2.54
CA ARG A 219 12.61 5.09 1.63
C ARG A 219 12.64 3.80 0.83
N LEU A 220 12.71 3.87 -0.50
CA LEU A 220 12.93 2.73 -1.37
C LEU A 220 14.43 2.50 -1.58
N ILE A 221 14.89 1.28 -1.31
CA ILE A 221 16.28 0.88 -1.50
C ILE A 221 16.39 0.18 -2.85
N GLY A 222 16.66 0.89 -3.92
CA GLY A 222 16.97 0.38 -5.25
C GLY A 222 16.00 -0.67 -5.83
N PRO A 223 15.76 -0.74 -7.11
CA PRO A 223 14.97 -1.80 -7.71
C PRO A 223 15.82 -3.07 -7.90
N GLU A 224 15.49 -4.17 -7.21
CA GLU A 224 15.90 -5.49 -7.62
C GLU A 224 14.98 -6.00 -8.73
N ALA A 225 15.43 -6.98 -9.52
CA ALA A 225 14.60 -7.62 -10.48
C ALA A 225 13.59 -8.57 -9.80
N ALA A 226 12.35 -8.59 -10.26
CA ALA A 226 11.34 -9.55 -9.85
C ALA A 226 11.42 -10.81 -10.71
N GLY A 227 11.10 -11.98 -10.15
CA GLY A 227 11.07 -13.26 -10.87
C GLY A 227 9.67 -13.86 -10.90
N VAL A 228 9.29 -14.40 -12.05
CA VAL A 228 8.09 -15.22 -12.23
C VAL A 228 8.46 -16.54 -12.87
N THR A 229 7.59 -17.53 -12.77
CA THR A 229 7.69 -18.83 -13.47
C THR A 229 6.40 -19.11 -14.21
N GLY A 230 6.45 -20.01 -15.21
CA GLY A 230 5.28 -20.46 -15.95
C GLY A 230 5.47 -20.40 -17.47
N ASN A 231 4.63 -21.14 -18.19
CA ASN A 231 4.68 -21.18 -19.67
C ASN A 231 3.29 -20.96 -20.29
N PRO A 232 2.88 -19.68 -20.48
CA PRO A 232 3.53 -18.44 -20.03
C PRO A 232 3.14 -18.04 -18.61
N ALA A 233 3.90 -17.12 -17.98
CA ALA A 233 3.52 -16.47 -16.71
C ALA A 233 2.44 -15.39 -16.96
N PRO A 234 1.26 -15.47 -16.33
CA PRO A 234 0.17 -14.51 -16.55
C PRO A 234 0.39 -13.17 -15.82
N ALA A 235 -0.32 -12.12 -16.24
CA ALA A 235 -0.19 -10.77 -15.71
C ALA A 235 -0.41 -10.69 -14.20
N ASP A 236 -1.34 -11.46 -13.62
CA ASP A 236 -1.57 -11.45 -12.17
C ASP A 236 -0.37 -11.98 -11.38
N THR A 237 0.32 -12.99 -11.89
CA THR A 237 1.57 -13.50 -11.31
C THR A 237 2.69 -12.47 -11.41
N ILE A 238 2.79 -11.76 -12.54
CA ILE A 238 3.74 -10.66 -12.73
C ILE A 238 3.49 -9.56 -11.69
N ARG A 239 2.22 -9.17 -11.49
CA ARG A 239 1.84 -8.18 -10.48
C ARG A 239 2.31 -8.59 -9.10
N ARG A 240 2.02 -9.81 -8.66
CA ARG A 240 2.42 -10.33 -7.35
C ARG A 240 3.93 -10.32 -7.14
N ALA A 241 4.70 -10.76 -8.15
CA ALA A 241 6.16 -10.74 -8.09
C ALA A 241 6.71 -9.32 -7.89
N VAL A 242 6.22 -8.37 -8.67
CA VAL A 242 6.66 -6.97 -8.63
C VAL A 242 6.30 -6.31 -7.31
N GLU A 243 5.06 -6.48 -6.86
CA GLU A 243 4.59 -5.89 -5.60
C GLU A 243 5.34 -6.47 -4.39
N ALA A 244 5.59 -7.79 -4.37
CA ALA A 244 6.40 -8.42 -3.32
C ALA A 244 7.85 -7.92 -3.33
N THR A 245 8.45 -7.76 -4.51
CA THR A 245 9.82 -7.24 -4.65
C THR A 245 9.92 -5.81 -4.15
N VAL A 246 9.00 -4.94 -4.55
CA VAL A 246 8.98 -3.54 -4.08
C VAL A 246 8.70 -3.45 -2.59
N ALA A 247 7.78 -4.28 -2.07
CA ALA A 247 7.47 -4.33 -0.63
C ALA A 247 8.70 -4.72 0.21
N ALA A 248 9.50 -5.67 -0.27
CA ALA A 248 10.73 -6.10 0.40
C ALA A 248 11.81 -5.00 0.45
N GLN A 249 11.80 -4.06 -0.49
CA GLN A 249 12.77 -2.96 -0.61
C GLN A 249 12.30 -1.66 0.03
N LEU A 250 11.04 -1.58 0.42
CA LEU A 250 10.45 -0.38 0.99
C LEU A 250 10.66 -0.33 2.50
N GLN A 251 11.57 0.53 2.94
CA GLN A 251 11.75 0.82 4.37
C GLN A 251 10.75 1.87 4.81
N LEU A 252 9.85 1.50 5.72
CA LEU A 252 8.89 2.42 6.32
C LEU A 252 9.37 2.93 7.67
N GLU A 253 9.11 4.20 7.94
CA GLU A 253 9.25 4.75 9.29
C GLU A 253 8.18 4.17 10.22
N PRO A 254 8.44 4.12 11.55
CA PRO A 254 7.50 3.57 12.52
C PRO A 254 6.13 4.24 12.49
N GLY A 255 5.06 3.45 12.28
CA GLY A 255 3.70 3.97 12.19
C GLY A 255 3.31 4.58 10.83
N ALA A 256 4.23 4.64 9.87
CA ALA A 256 3.91 4.96 8.49
C ALA A 256 3.24 3.79 7.77
N TRP A 257 2.52 4.08 6.71
CA TRP A 257 1.85 3.11 5.85
C TRP A 257 2.13 3.41 4.38
N ALA A 258 2.11 2.36 3.53
CA ALA A 258 2.40 2.49 2.11
C ALA A 258 1.34 1.81 1.23
N SER A 259 1.22 2.26 -0.01
CA SER A 259 0.48 1.62 -1.08
C SER A 259 1.44 1.33 -2.23
N ILE A 260 1.39 0.09 -2.74
CA ILE A 260 2.17 -0.37 -3.88
C ILE A 260 1.18 -0.88 -4.91
N SER A 261 1.31 -0.41 -6.16
CA SER A 261 0.43 -0.83 -7.26
C SER A 261 1.24 -0.97 -8.54
N ALA A 262 1.39 -2.21 -9.01
CA ALA A 262 2.04 -2.52 -10.27
C ALA A 262 1.04 -2.43 -11.43
N ARG A 263 1.42 -1.74 -12.50
CA ARG A 263 0.61 -1.59 -13.72
C ARG A 263 0.97 -2.68 -14.72
N VAL A 264 0.17 -3.72 -14.78
CA VAL A 264 0.41 -4.90 -15.63
C VAL A 264 -0.60 -5.08 -16.76
N GLU A 265 -1.57 -4.19 -16.90
CA GLU A 265 -2.70 -4.31 -17.85
C GLU A 265 -2.24 -4.39 -19.31
N SER A 266 -1.12 -3.77 -19.64
CA SER A 266 -0.52 -3.78 -20.98
C SER A 266 0.61 -4.81 -21.15
N ILE A 267 0.92 -5.58 -20.11
CA ILE A 267 2.00 -6.57 -20.14
C ILE A 267 1.44 -7.90 -20.65
N PRO A 268 1.93 -8.43 -21.79
CA PRO A 268 1.51 -9.75 -22.25
C PRO A 268 2.05 -10.84 -21.32
N PRO A 269 1.43 -12.02 -21.30
CA PRO A 269 1.98 -13.16 -20.58
C PRO A 269 3.42 -13.45 -20.99
N LEU A 270 4.32 -13.57 -20.01
CA LEU A 270 5.74 -13.76 -20.27
C LEU A 270 6.07 -15.23 -20.56
N ARG A 271 6.74 -15.48 -21.69
CA ARG A 271 7.28 -16.80 -22.01
C ARG A 271 8.54 -17.10 -21.19
N PRO A 272 8.88 -18.37 -20.94
CA PRO A 272 10.13 -18.75 -20.29
C PRO A 272 11.34 -18.05 -20.92
N GLY A 273 12.24 -17.52 -20.09
CA GLY A 273 13.45 -16.79 -20.51
C GLY A 273 13.21 -15.37 -21.02
N SER A 274 11.94 -14.92 -21.13
CA SER A 274 11.64 -13.52 -21.49
C SER A 274 11.60 -12.59 -20.26
N PHE A 275 11.61 -11.28 -20.52
CA PHE A 275 11.48 -10.27 -19.48
C PHE A 275 10.54 -9.14 -19.93
N ALA A 276 10.07 -8.36 -18.97
CA ALA A 276 9.34 -7.12 -19.20
C ALA A 276 9.71 -6.09 -18.14
N THR A 277 9.42 -4.82 -18.42
CA THR A 277 9.53 -3.73 -17.44
C THR A 277 8.13 -3.31 -17.00
N VAL A 278 7.93 -3.21 -15.69
CA VAL A 278 6.62 -2.91 -15.08
C VAL A 278 6.72 -1.61 -14.29
N PRO A 279 5.95 -0.58 -14.66
CA PRO A 279 5.83 0.62 -13.85
C PRO A 279 5.08 0.33 -12.55
N VAL A 280 5.60 0.83 -11.43
CA VAL A 280 5.01 0.64 -10.10
C VAL A 280 4.76 1.99 -9.48
N HIS A 281 3.56 2.21 -8.96
CA HIS A 281 3.28 3.38 -8.15
C HIS A 281 3.45 3.04 -6.67
N VAL A 282 4.34 3.78 -6.00
CA VAL A 282 4.60 3.65 -4.56
C VAL A 282 4.26 4.96 -3.88
N SER A 283 3.41 4.90 -2.88
CA SER A 283 3.13 6.04 -2.01
C SER A 283 3.16 5.60 -0.54
N ALA A 284 3.72 6.46 0.33
CA ALA A 284 3.67 6.22 1.77
C ALA A 284 3.31 7.50 2.51
N SER A 285 2.66 7.35 3.67
CA SER A 285 2.21 8.43 4.53
C SER A 285 2.27 8.02 6.00
N GLY A 286 2.28 9.00 6.89
CA GLY A 286 2.23 8.81 8.34
C GLY A 286 2.00 10.17 9.00
N GLN A 287 1.47 10.18 10.23
CA GLN A 287 1.04 11.41 10.90
C GLN A 287 2.20 12.41 11.07
N ASP A 288 3.40 11.91 11.40
CA ASP A 288 4.56 12.74 11.72
C ASP A 288 5.57 12.84 10.58
N TYR A 289 5.28 12.24 9.42
CA TYR A 289 6.19 12.12 8.29
C TYR A 289 5.75 12.95 7.08
N LEU A 290 6.71 13.24 6.22
CA LEU A 290 6.41 13.79 4.91
C LEU A 290 5.89 12.69 3.97
N PRO A 291 4.91 12.99 3.11
CA PRO A 291 4.45 12.04 2.12
C PRO A 291 5.59 11.60 1.19
N TYR A 292 5.73 10.30 0.99
CA TYR A 292 6.65 9.72 0.03
C TYR A 292 5.89 9.26 -1.21
N ARG A 293 6.39 9.59 -2.40
CA ARG A 293 5.81 9.16 -3.68
C ARG A 293 6.92 8.90 -4.68
N GLN A 294 6.91 7.70 -5.26
CA GLN A 294 7.86 7.27 -6.29
C GLN A 294 7.13 6.42 -7.34
N SER A 295 7.66 6.42 -8.55
CA SER A 295 7.16 5.56 -9.63
C SER A 295 8.34 4.80 -10.26
N PRO A 296 8.93 3.83 -9.53
CA PRO A 296 10.01 3.03 -10.08
C PRO A 296 9.51 2.14 -11.21
N VAL A 297 10.46 1.70 -12.05
CA VAL A 297 10.25 0.67 -13.07
C VAL A 297 11.01 -0.58 -12.64
N VAL A 298 10.30 -1.71 -12.51
CA VAL A 298 10.87 -2.99 -12.08
C VAL A 298 11.00 -3.90 -13.29
N THR A 299 12.16 -4.51 -13.49
CA THR A 299 12.35 -5.55 -14.50
C THR A 299 11.88 -6.89 -13.94
N VAL A 300 11.05 -7.59 -14.71
CA VAL A 300 10.53 -8.93 -14.35
C VAL A 300 11.08 -9.96 -15.32
N HIS A 301 11.66 -11.02 -14.82
CA HIS A 301 12.17 -12.14 -15.60
C HIS A 301 11.31 -13.37 -15.40
N ASN A 302 10.97 -14.08 -16.48
CA ASN A 302 10.39 -15.42 -16.38
C ASN A 302 11.53 -16.44 -16.29
N GLU A 303 11.73 -16.94 -15.08
CA GLU A 303 12.87 -17.79 -14.70
C GLU A 303 12.49 -19.28 -14.75
N ALA A 304 13.48 -20.13 -14.98
CA ALA A 304 13.32 -21.56 -14.81
C ALA A 304 13.62 -21.93 -13.35
N VAL A 305 12.58 -22.22 -12.57
CA VAL A 305 12.71 -22.78 -11.23
C VAL A 305 12.20 -24.24 -11.28
N PRO A 306 13.09 -25.23 -11.14
CA PRO A 306 12.67 -26.64 -11.16
C PRO A 306 11.67 -26.93 -10.04
N MET A 307 10.63 -27.71 -10.35
CA MET A 307 9.71 -28.22 -9.32
C MET A 307 10.48 -29.15 -8.38
N ALA A 308 10.19 -29.05 -7.09
CA ALA A 308 10.76 -29.93 -6.08
C ALA A 308 9.64 -30.60 -5.27
N PRO A 309 9.88 -31.77 -4.69
CA PRO A 309 8.96 -32.35 -3.72
C PRO A 309 8.68 -31.40 -2.56
N VAL A 310 7.48 -31.44 -2.05
CA VAL A 310 7.09 -30.71 -0.84
C VAL A 310 7.48 -31.55 0.38
N ASP A 311 8.15 -30.93 1.35
CA ASP A 311 8.65 -31.64 2.54
C ASP A 311 7.58 -31.76 3.64
N VAL A 312 6.69 -30.76 3.75
CA VAL A 312 5.69 -30.68 4.81
C VAL A 312 4.42 -29.99 4.36
N LEU A 313 3.29 -30.46 4.84
CA LEU A 313 2.01 -29.77 4.74
C LEU A 313 1.74 -29.02 6.04
N MET A 314 1.44 -27.75 5.92
CA MET A 314 1.04 -26.84 6.99
C MET A 314 -0.44 -26.51 6.83
N VAL A 315 -1.21 -26.51 7.93
CA VAL A 315 -2.66 -26.26 7.86
C VAL A 315 -3.06 -25.14 8.83
N SER A 316 -3.67 -24.11 8.30
CA SER A 316 -4.22 -22.98 9.05
C SER A 316 -5.75 -22.96 8.86
N ASN A 317 -6.48 -23.69 9.72
CA ASN A 317 -7.95 -23.74 9.69
C ASN A 317 -8.58 -23.82 11.09
N SER A 318 -7.82 -23.63 12.14
CA SER A 318 -8.35 -23.65 13.51
C SER A 318 -7.92 -22.41 14.28
N PRO A 319 -8.88 -21.62 14.78
CA PRO A 319 -10.30 -21.81 14.52
C PRO A 319 -10.66 -21.47 13.07
N GLU A 320 -11.64 -22.14 12.51
CA GLU A 320 -12.13 -21.85 11.18
C GLU A 320 -12.75 -20.44 11.10
N ARG A 321 -13.49 -20.04 12.14
CA ARG A 321 -14.14 -18.73 12.28
C ARG A 321 -13.25 -17.78 13.08
N LEU A 322 -12.70 -16.78 12.40
CA LEU A 322 -11.83 -15.77 13.03
C LEU A 322 -12.70 -14.63 13.60
N MET A 323 -12.75 -14.54 14.93
CA MET A 323 -13.58 -13.56 15.65
C MET A 323 -12.83 -12.25 15.92
N SER A 324 -11.50 -12.21 15.74
CA SER A 324 -10.67 -11.03 15.99
C SER A 324 -9.50 -10.96 15.01
N HIS A 325 -8.90 -9.79 14.89
CA HIS A 325 -7.61 -9.64 14.22
C HIS A 325 -6.49 -10.24 15.09
N GLY A 326 -5.47 -10.82 14.47
CA GLY A 326 -4.34 -11.44 15.18
C GLY A 326 -3.60 -12.48 14.35
N LEU A 327 -2.55 -13.03 14.95
CA LEU A 327 -1.76 -14.13 14.40
C LEU A 327 -2.45 -15.46 14.72
N TRP A 328 -2.72 -16.28 13.69
CA TRP A 328 -3.50 -17.51 13.79
C TRP A 328 -2.70 -18.77 13.46
N PHE A 329 -1.64 -18.63 12.69
CA PHE A 329 -0.76 -19.73 12.33
C PHE A 329 0.68 -19.26 12.22
N GLU A 330 1.62 -20.09 12.68
CA GLU A 330 3.05 -19.91 12.47
C GLU A 330 3.71 -21.26 12.20
N GLY A 331 4.57 -21.30 11.16
CA GLY A 331 5.36 -22.45 10.76
C GLY A 331 6.76 -22.07 10.36
N SER A 332 7.72 -22.99 10.41
CA SER A 332 9.10 -22.74 10.00
C SER A 332 9.43 -23.39 8.68
N LEU A 333 10.23 -22.69 7.86
CA LEU A 333 10.78 -23.17 6.60
C LEU A 333 12.28 -22.87 6.58
N LYS A 334 13.11 -23.90 6.39
CA LYS A 334 14.57 -23.80 6.43
C LYS A 334 15.20 -24.15 5.09
N ASP A 335 16.42 -23.71 4.91
CA ASP A 335 17.39 -24.10 3.87
C ASP A 335 16.88 -24.96 2.70
N TYR A 336 16.54 -24.35 1.60
CA TYR A 336 16.07 -25.03 0.38
C TYR A 336 14.86 -25.95 0.55
N ARG A 337 14.25 -26.02 1.74
CA ARG A 337 13.04 -26.81 2.00
C ARG A 337 11.82 -26.19 1.36
N SER A 338 10.78 -26.99 1.25
CA SER A 338 9.49 -26.59 0.71
C SER A 338 8.35 -27.00 1.64
N ALA A 339 7.35 -26.10 1.71
CA ALA A 339 6.13 -26.35 2.46
C ALA A 339 4.92 -26.10 1.58
N ARG A 340 3.83 -26.83 1.83
CA ARG A 340 2.51 -26.47 1.32
C ARG A 340 1.68 -25.95 2.48
N LEU A 341 1.23 -24.70 2.39
CA LEU A 341 0.33 -24.10 3.38
C LEU A 341 -1.09 -24.09 2.82
N LEU A 342 -2.00 -24.79 3.49
CA LEU A 342 -3.44 -24.67 3.28
C LEU A 342 -4.00 -23.73 4.34
N TYR A 343 -4.82 -22.76 3.93
CA TYR A 343 -5.61 -21.94 4.84
C TYR A 343 -7.10 -22.00 4.45
N HIS A 344 -7.95 -22.00 5.48
CA HIS A 344 -9.40 -21.97 5.30
C HIS A 344 -10.05 -21.27 6.50
N HIS A 345 -10.50 -20.02 6.31
CA HIS A 345 -11.02 -19.21 7.39
C HIS A 345 -12.23 -18.38 6.97
N VAL A 346 -13.17 -18.25 7.89
CA VAL A 346 -14.32 -17.36 7.79
C VAL A 346 -14.04 -16.07 8.56
N ASN A 347 -14.21 -14.93 7.92
CA ASN A 347 -14.12 -13.65 8.63
C ASN A 347 -15.37 -13.40 9.48
N SER A 348 -15.29 -13.62 10.76
CA SER A 348 -16.37 -13.41 11.75
C SER A 348 -16.13 -12.17 12.63
N THR A 349 -15.23 -11.25 12.24
CA THR A 349 -14.94 -10.02 13.01
C THR A 349 -16.06 -8.96 12.88
N GLY A 350 -16.97 -9.12 11.94
CA GLY A 350 -18.00 -8.11 11.64
C GLY A 350 -17.55 -6.97 10.73
N VAL A 351 -16.26 -6.87 10.43
CA VAL A 351 -15.69 -5.83 9.56
C VAL A 351 -14.90 -6.45 8.41
N PRO A 352 -14.76 -5.76 7.25
CA PRO A 352 -13.84 -6.21 6.20
C PRO A 352 -12.43 -6.38 6.78
N SER A 353 -11.70 -7.39 6.32
CA SER A 353 -10.37 -7.74 6.85
C SER A 353 -9.48 -8.28 5.73
N ASP A 354 -8.16 -8.24 5.96
CA ASP A 354 -7.18 -8.87 5.10
C ASP A 354 -6.58 -10.10 5.80
N LEU A 355 -6.66 -11.25 5.15
CA LEU A 355 -5.89 -12.42 5.50
C LEU A 355 -4.53 -12.30 4.82
N VAL A 356 -3.47 -12.31 5.62
CA VAL A 356 -2.10 -12.08 5.16
C VAL A 356 -1.26 -13.30 5.46
N ILE A 357 -0.54 -13.78 4.45
CA ILE A 357 0.55 -14.73 4.63
C ILE A 357 1.85 -13.97 4.47
N GLU A 358 2.67 -14.04 5.51
CA GLU A 358 3.90 -13.30 5.65
C GLU A 358 5.07 -14.26 5.81
N ALA A 359 6.18 -13.97 5.17
CA ALA A 359 7.43 -14.64 5.41
C ALA A 359 8.36 -13.71 6.20
N VAL A 360 8.86 -14.18 7.33
CA VAL A 360 9.85 -13.49 8.17
C VAL A 360 11.18 -14.20 8.02
N ASN A 361 12.20 -13.47 7.60
CA ASN A 361 13.54 -13.99 7.54
C ASN A 361 14.23 -13.81 8.90
N LEU A 362 14.46 -14.91 9.61
CA LEU A 362 15.14 -14.94 10.92
C LEU A 362 16.65 -15.06 10.79
N GLY A 363 17.16 -15.30 9.58
CA GLY A 363 18.58 -15.43 9.27
C GLY A 363 19.29 -14.09 9.09
N ASP A 364 20.60 -14.14 8.98
CA ASP A 364 21.51 -12.99 8.83
C ASP A 364 21.74 -12.54 7.37
N ARG A 365 21.24 -13.29 6.41
CA ARG A 365 21.35 -13.02 4.98
C ARG A 365 19.99 -12.83 4.34
N ALA A 366 19.96 -12.04 3.26
CA ALA A 366 18.77 -11.93 2.44
C ALA A 366 18.41 -13.30 1.83
N GLY A 367 17.14 -13.65 1.91
CA GLY A 367 16.59 -14.88 1.36
C GLY A 367 15.68 -14.64 0.16
N ARG A 368 15.38 -15.70 -0.55
CA ARG A 368 14.45 -15.68 -1.70
C ARG A 368 13.55 -16.91 -1.64
N LEU A 369 12.26 -16.68 -1.79
CA LEU A 369 11.25 -17.73 -1.80
C LEU A 369 10.65 -17.85 -3.21
N HIS A 370 10.31 -19.05 -3.63
CA HIS A 370 9.43 -19.33 -4.78
C HIS A 370 8.05 -19.75 -4.29
N LEU A 371 7.01 -19.19 -4.89
CA LEU A 371 5.63 -19.40 -4.48
C LEU A 371 4.77 -19.83 -5.67
N ILE A 372 3.95 -20.87 -5.45
CA ILE A 372 2.84 -21.25 -6.34
C ILE A 372 1.58 -21.19 -5.49
N ALA A 373 0.57 -20.45 -5.92
CA ALA A 373 -0.63 -20.25 -5.12
C ALA A 373 -1.90 -20.51 -5.90
N GLY A 374 -2.95 -20.89 -5.16
CA GLY A 374 -4.32 -20.83 -5.59
C GLY A 374 -5.19 -20.25 -4.50
N LYS A 375 -6.09 -19.34 -4.86
CA LYS A 375 -7.01 -18.67 -3.93
C LYS A 375 -8.46 -18.89 -4.33
N GLY A 376 -9.32 -19.07 -3.33
CA GLY A 376 -10.76 -19.09 -3.45
C GLY A 376 -11.43 -18.16 -2.45
N GLY A 377 -12.56 -17.61 -2.85
CA GLY A 377 -13.24 -16.57 -2.09
C GLY A 377 -12.70 -15.15 -2.38
N PRO A 378 -13.26 -14.10 -1.69
CA PRO A 378 -14.23 -14.24 -0.60
C PRO A 378 -15.58 -14.77 -1.09
N SER A 379 -16.14 -15.75 -0.39
CA SER A 379 -17.44 -16.35 -0.68
C SER A 379 -18.16 -16.77 0.61
N ARG A 380 -19.48 -16.67 0.63
CA ARG A 380 -20.28 -17.26 1.72
C ARG A 380 -20.51 -18.77 1.55
N ASP A 381 -20.27 -19.28 0.35
CA ASP A 381 -20.21 -20.72 0.06
C ASP A 381 -18.79 -21.21 0.31
N GLU A 382 -18.59 -21.87 1.44
CA GLU A 382 -17.28 -22.39 1.90
C GLU A 382 -16.74 -23.48 0.95
N ALA A 383 -17.63 -24.37 0.46
CA ALA A 383 -17.27 -25.42 -0.50
C ALA A 383 -16.83 -24.82 -1.85
N TYR A 384 -17.49 -23.75 -2.29
CA TYR A 384 -17.09 -23.03 -3.50
C TYR A 384 -15.74 -22.33 -3.33
N ALA A 385 -15.51 -21.69 -2.17
CA ALA A 385 -14.23 -21.05 -1.88
C ALA A 385 -13.07 -22.07 -1.90
N GLY A 386 -13.24 -23.20 -1.21
CA GLY A 386 -12.24 -24.26 -1.19
C GLY A 386 -11.98 -24.85 -2.57
N HIS A 387 -13.05 -25.13 -3.33
CA HIS A 387 -12.96 -25.64 -4.69
C HIS A 387 -12.17 -24.70 -5.62
N LYS A 388 -12.49 -23.42 -5.60
CA LYS A 388 -11.77 -22.43 -6.42
C LYS A 388 -10.28 -22.33 -6.07
N GLY A 389 -9.96 -22.35 -4.78
CA GLY A 389 -8.56 -22.35 -4.31
C GLY A 389 -7.79 -23.57 -4.77
N ALA A 390 -8.37 -24.76 -4.61
CA ALA A 390 -7.75 -26.02 -5.04
C ALA A 390 -7.57 -26.10 -6.56
N ARG A 391 -8.59 -25.69 -7.32
CA ARG A 391 -8.53 -25.65 -8.78
C ARG A 391 -7.42 -24.73 -9.30
N GLU A 392 -7.37 -23.48 -8.80
CA GLU A 392 -6.34 -22.51 -9.19
C GLU A 392 -4.95 -23.03 -8.82
N PHE A 393 -4.79 -23.58 -7.62
CA PHE A 393 -3.52 -24.13 -7.17
C PHE A 393 -3.05 -25.30 -8.05
N LEU A 394 -3.89 -26.32 -8.26
CA LEU A 394 -3.52 -27.48 -9.07
C LEU A 394 -3.20 -27.08 -10.52
N GLY A 395 -3.95 -26.10 -11.08
CA GLY A 395 -3.68 -25.57 -12.41
C GLY A 395 -2.35 -24.82 -12.49
N ASN A 396 -2.10 -23.92 -11.56
CA ASN A 396 -0.85 -23.17 -11.49
C ASN A 396 0.34 -24.10 -11.26
N ARG A 397 0.18 -25.09 -10.38
CA ARG A 397 1.21 -26.09 -10.10
C ARG A 397 1.53 -26.94 -11.33
N ALA A 398 0.53 -27.44 -12.04
CA ALA A 398 0.71 -28.23 -13.26
C ALA A 398 1.39 -27.42 -14.38
N ALA A 399 1.13 -26.12 -14.47
CA ALA A 399 1.73 -25.21 -15.44
C ALA A 399 3.05 -24.56 -14.94
N GLY A 400 3.50 -24.86 -13.72
CA GLY A 400 4.66 -24.22 -13.09
C GLY A 400 4.52 -22.71 -12.88
N ILE A 401 3.28 -22.20 -12.80
CA ILE A 401 3.00 -20.77 -12.66
C ILE A 401 3.20 -20.35 -11.22
N GLY A 402 4.18 -19.47 -11.00
CA GLY A 402 4.54 -18.96 -9.69
C GLY A 402 5.35 -17.67 -9.76
N TRP A 403 5.77 -17.18 -8.61
CA TRP A 403 6.62 -16.00 -8.51
C TRP A 403 7.68 -16.16 -7.44
N THR A 404 8.71 -15.35 -7.52
CA THR A 404 9.72 -15.27 -6.46
C THR A 404 9.54 -14.00 -5.64
N ALA A 405 9.75 -14.13 -4.33
CA ALA A 405 9.69 -13.02 -3.38
C ALA A 405 11.02 -12.92 -2.62
N PRO A 406 11.72 -11.78 -2.67
CA PRO A 406 12.87 -11.53 -1.81
C PRO A 406 12.39 -11.29 -0.38
N VAL A 407 13.13 -11.81 0.61
CA VAL A 407 12.88 -11.59 2.04
C VAL A 407 14.19 -11.15 2.68
N PRO A 408 14.43 -9.85 2.86
CA PRO A 408 15.65 -9.33 3.44
C PRO A 408 15.86 -9.84 4.88
N SER A 409 17.12 -9.93 5.31
CA SER A 409 17.49 -10.35 6.67
C SER A 409 16.77 -9.53 7.74
N GLY A 410 16.21 -10.22 8.74
CA GLY A 410 15.49 -9.60 9.85
C GLY A 410 14.18 -8.91 9.48
N GLN A 411 13.70 -9.06 8.25
CA GLN A 411 12.46 -8.43 7.78
C GLN A 411 11.32 -9.43 7.62
N ALA A 412 10.12 -8.89 7.72
CA ALA A 412 8.86 -9.56 7.43
C ALA A 412 8.30 -9.02 6.11
N VAL A 413 7.98 -9.88 5.17
CA VAL A 413 7.44 -9.53 3.86
C VAL A 413 6.11 -10.24 3.65
N PRO A 414 5.00 -9.53 3.40
CA PRO A 414 3.76 -10.15 2.98
C PRO A 414 3.97 -10.80 1.60
N VAL A 415 3.85 -12.10 1.53
CA VAL A 415 4.02 -12.85 0.28
C VAL A 415 2.69 -13.15 -0.40
N PHE A 416 1.59 -13.07 0.36
CA PHE A 416 0.24 -13.25 -0.16
C PHE A 416 -0.78 -12.50 0.70
N VAL A 417 -1.74 -11.83 0.06
CA VAL A 417 -2.82 -11.10 0.75
C VAL A 417 -4.15 -11.39 0.08
N GLN A 418 -5.18 -11.65 0.88
CA GLN A 418 -6.55 -11.85 0.41
C GLN A 418 -7.53 -11.01 1.23
N HIS A 419 -8.25 -10.12 0.57
CA HIS A 419 -9.31 -9.34 1.20
C HIS A 419 -10.53 -10.23 1.45
N ILE A 420 -11.13 -10.13 2.67
CA ILE A 420 -12.26 -10.94 3.09
C ILE A 420 -13.36 -10.03 3.67
N THR A 421 -14.53 -10.04 3.05
CA THR A 421 -15.72 -9.36 3.58
C THR A 421 -16.28 -10.09 4.80
N PRO A 422 -17.05 -9.41 5.69
CA PRO A 422 -17.65 -10.05 6.86
C PRO A 422 -18.55 -11.23 6.48
N GLY A 423 -18.42 -12.34 7.19
CA GLY A 423 -19.17 -13.57 6.97
C GLY A 423 -18.76 -14.36 5.73
N ALA A 424 -17.72 -13.93 5.02
CA ALA A 424 -17.18 -14.66 3.88
C ALA A 424 -15.98 -15.53 4.26
N THR A 425 -15.76 -16.57 3.49
CA THR A 425 -14.64 -17.52 3.59
C THR A 425 -13.56 -17.15 2.61
N ALA A 426 -12.31 -17.15 3.09
CA ALA A 426 -11.11 -17.25 2.28
C ALA A 426 -10.54 -18.65 2.40
N SER A 427 -10.23 -19.27 1.28
CA SER A 427 -9.59 -20.58 1.23
C SER A 427 -8.51 -20.57 0.17
N GLY A 428 -7.37 -21.15 0.46
CA GLY A 428 -6.31 -21.23 -0.53
C GLY A 428 -5.17 -22.15 -0.13
N ILE A 429 -4.30 -22.35 -1.08
CA ILE A 429 -3.14 -23.22 -0.95
C ILE A 429 -1.95 -22.49 -1.54
N LEU A 430 -0.83 -22.51 -0.82
CA LEU A 430 0.45 -22.00 -1.29
C LEU A 430 1.50 -23.10 -1.18
N GLU A 431 2.22 -23.36 -2.25
CA GLU A 431 3.49 -24.08 -2.22
C GLU A 431 4.60 -23.04 -2.12
N ILE A 432 5.41 -23.10 -1.06
CA ILE A 432 6.44 -22.13 -0.73
C ILE A 432 7.77 -22.87 -0.60
N ARG A 433 8.75 -22.47 -1.38
CA ARG A 433 10.09 -23.07 -1.39
C ARG A 433 11.15 -22.02 -1.13
N ALA A 434 12.06 -22.30 -0.21
CA ALA A 434 13.27 -21.50 -0.04
C ALA A 434 14.23 -21.78 -1.20
N LEU A 435 14.62 -20.74 -1.96
CA LEU A 435 15.58 -20.82 -3.07
C LEU A 435 17.01 -20.50 -2.60
N SER A 436 17.18 -20.12 -1.37
CA SER A 436 18.46 -19.77 -0.74
C SER A 436 18.54 -20.38 0.65
N PRO A 437 19.74 -20.52 1.23
CA PRO A 437 19.88 -20.79 2.65
C PRO A 437 19.16 -19.73 3.47
N GLY A 438 18.52 -20.14 4.56
CA GLY A 438 17.85 -19.22 5.48
C GLY A 438 16.94 -19.93 6.46
N ASP A 439 16.53 -19.20 7.48
CA ASP A 439 15.52 -19.62 8.44
C ASP A 439 14.33 -18.66 8.32
N PHE A 440 13.20 -19.17 7.85
CA PHE A 440 12.01 -18.38 7.61
C PHE A 440 10.88 -18.81 8.55
N SER A 441 10.19 -17.85 9.14
CA SER A 441 8.90 -18.10 9.78
C SER A 441 7.80 -17.70 8.79
N LEU A 442 6.90 -18.64 8.50
CA LEU A 442 5.68 -18.41 7.71
C LEU A 442 4.53 -18.15 8.67
N ARG A 443 3.84 -17.04 8.50
CA ARG A 443 2.79 -16.59 9.40
C ARG A 443 1.52 -16.32 8.64
N CYS A 444 0.37 -16.76 9.20
CA CYS A 444 -0.95 -16.41 8.71
C CYS A 444 -1.68 -15.61 9.78
N TYR A 445 -2.09 -14.40 9.46
CA TYR A 445 -2.82 -13.53 10.37
C TYR A 445 -3.97 -12.80 9.67
N LEU A 446 -4.94 -12.37 10.48
CA LEU A 446 -6.03 -11.51 10.05
C LEU A 446 -5.77 -10.08 10.54
N SER A 447 -5.92 -9.10 9.66
CA SER A 447 -5.73 -7.69 9.98
C SER A 447 -6.91 -6.84 9.52
N PRO A 448 -7.10 -5.62 10.07
CA PRO A 448 -8.00 -4.64 9.46
C PRO A 448 -7.63 -4.44 7.98
N PRO A 449 -8.61 -4.18 7.11
CA PRO A 449 -8.33 -3.92 5.71
C PRO A 449 -7.49 -2.66 5.64
N ARG A 450 -6.42 -2.76 4.91
CA ARG A 450 -5.56 -1.62 4.65
C ARG A 450 -5.65 -1.26 3.19
N SER A 451 -5.87 -0.01 2.92
CA SER A 451 -5.76 0.57 1.59
C SER A 451 -4.33 0.49 1.03
N SER A 452 -3.40 -0.24 1.72
CA SER A 452 -1.98 -0.18 1.45
C SER A 452 -1.20 -1.35 2.05
N TRP A 453 -0.25 -1.85 1.30
CA TRP A 453 0.75 -2.82 1.74
C TRP A 453 1.58 -2.24 2.89
N LEU A 454 1.65 -2.96 4.00
CA LEU A 454 2.53 -2.62 5.10
C LEU A 454 3.47 -3.79 5.36
N PRO A 455 4.76 -3.54 5.56
CA PRO A 455 5.55 -4.44 6.35
C PRO A 455 5.00 -4.38 7.78
N TYR A 456 4.35 -5.46 8.20
CA TYR A 456 3.88 -5.60 9.57
C TYR A 456 5.07 -5.77 10.49
N ARG A 457 5.30 -4.81 11.36
CA ARG A 457 6.14 -5.06 12.52
C ARG A 457 5.30 -5.86 13.51
N LEU A 458 5.61 -7.14 13.62
CA LEU A 458 4.94 -8.12 14.51
C LEU A 458 4.84 -7.76 15.99
N LYS A 459 5.46 -6.68 16.43
CA LYS A 459 5.35 -6.18 17.82
C LYS A 459 3.92 -5.78 18.23
N SER A 460 2.98 -5.70 17.29
CA SER A 460 1.61 -5.26 17.56
C SER A 460 0.55 -6.37 17.61
N TYR A 461 0.89 -7.63 17.32
CA TYR A 461 -0.06 -8.73 17.43
C TYR A 461 0.36 -9.70 18.52
N SER A 462 -0.41 -9.76 19.60
CA SER A 462 -0.31 -10.87 20.54
C SER A 462 -0.68 -12.15 19.79
N PRO A 463 0.09 -13.25 19.99
CA PRO A 463 -0.31 -14.55 19.47
C PRO A 463 -1.71 -14.89 19.95
N SER A 464 -2.55 -15.42 19.06
CA SER A 464 -3.82 -16.00 19.49
C SER A 464 -3.54 -17.15 20.48
N PRO A 465 -4.36 -17.32 21.52
CA PRO A 465 -4.27 -18.51 22.36
C PRO A 465 -4.52 -19.81 21.60
N PHE A 466 -5.07 -19.71 20.38
CA PHE A 466 -5.31 -20.82 19.45
C PHE A 466 -4.31 -20.85 18.30
N LEU A 467 -3.07 -20.39 18.50
CA LEU A 467 -2.04 -20.40 17.46
C LEU A 467 -1.83 -21.83 16.95
N GLY A 468 -2.30 -22.10 15.72
CA GLY A 468 -2.13 -23.37 15.05
C GLY A 468 -0.67 -23.59 14.61
N ARG A 469 -0.15 -24.78 14.87
CA ARG A 469 1.19 -25.24 14.43
C ARG A 469 1.10 -26.61 13.76
N TRP A 470 0.02 -26.85 13.05
CA TRP A 470 -0.23 -28.17 12.48
C TRP A 470 0.61 -28.43 11.26
N HIS A 471 1.52 -29.39 11.40
CA HIS A 471 2.48 -29.79 10.40
C HIS A 471 2.36 -31.30 10.15
N TYR A 472 2.24 -31.70 8.89
CA TYR A 472 2.05 -33.06 8.46
C TYR A 472 3.16 -33.46 7.50
N PRO A 473 3.93 -34.56 7.77
CA PRO A 473 5.11 -34.95 7.00
C PRO A 473 4.77 -35.66 5.70
N GLN A 474 3.48 -35.90 5.42
CA GLN A 474 3.01 -36.59 4.21
C GLN A 474 2.16 -35.65 3.36
N PRO A 475 2.75 -34.68 2.63
CA PRO A 475 1.99 -33.75 1.79
C PRO A 475 1.52 -34.39 0.48
N ARG A 476 1.90 -35.64 0.20
CA ARG A 476 1.60 -36.39 -1.01
C ARG A 476 1.39 -37.87 -0.67
N LEU A 477 0.43 -38.49 -1.32
CA LEU A 477 0.17 -39.93 -1.25
C LEU A 477 0.16 -40.49 -2.67
N GLU A 478 0.87 -41.60 -2.86
CA GLU A 478 0.88 -42.39 -4.06
C GLU A 478 -0.03 -43.61 -3.86
N VAL A 479 -0.93 -43.86 -4.81
CA VAL A 479 -1.93 -44.93 -4.70
C VAL A 479 -1.95 -45.71 -6.02
N ASP A 480 -1.72 -47.01 -5.92
CA ASP A 480 -1.90 -47.92 -7.03
C ASP A 480 -3.24 -48.66 -6.88
N ALA A 481 -4.01 -48.72 -7.97
CA ALA A 481 -5.28 -49.39 -8.01
C ALA A 481 -5.47 -50.08 -9.36
N SER A 482 -6.32 -51.09 -9.43
CA SER A 482 -6.62 -51.77 -10.67
C SER A 482 -8.11 -52.10 -10.81
N TYR A 483 -8.59 -52.05 -12.04
CA TYR A 483 -9.93 -52.49 -12.42
C TYR A 483 -9.83 -53.44 -13.60
N VAL A 484 -10.50 -54.60 -13.47
CA VAL A 484 -10.57 -55.63 -14.50
C VAL A 484 -12.01 -55.71 -14.99
N VAL A 485 -12.22 -55.53 -16.29
CA VAL A 485 -13.55 -55.68 -16.93
C VAL A 485 -14.14 -57.05 -16.63
N GLY A 486 -15.39 -57.07 -16.19
CA GLY A 486 -16.09 -58.28 -15.77
C GLY A 486 -15.81 -58.73 -14.33
N ARG A 487 -15.05 -57.97 -13.58
CA ARG A 487 -14.83 -58.16 -12.14
C ARG A 487 -15.58 -57.11 -11.32
N GLU A 488 -15.42 -57.16 -9.99
CA GLU A 488 -15.96 -56.16 -9.05
C GLU A 488 -15.42 -54.75 -9.35
N TRP A 489 -16.23 -53.75 -9.08
CA TRP A 489 -15.83 -52.35 -9.23
C TRP A 489 -14.60 -52.03 -8.38
N ALA A 490 -13.74 -51.20 -8.90
CA ALA A 490 -12.62 -50.68 -8.11
C ALA A 490 -12.97 -49.37 -7.41
N PHE A 491 -12.55 -49.25 -6.16
CA PHE A 491 -12.78 -48.09 -5.34
C PHE A 491 -11.45 -47.55 -4.82
N VAL A 492 -11.21 -46.26 -5.02
CA VAL A 492 -10.09 -45.53 -4.43
C VAL A 492 -10.64 -44.49 -3.48
N SER A 493 -10.44 -44.67 -2.18
CA SER A 493 -10.87 -43.74 -1.14
C SER A 493 -9.86 -42.61 -0.99
N ILE A 494 -10.34 -41.37 -0.96
CA ILE A 494 -9.56 -40.14 -0.80
C ILE A 494 -10.00 -39.48 0.49
N GLY A 495 -9.05 -39.23 1.42
CA GLY A 495 -9.31 -38.61 2.70
C GLY A 495 -9.95 -39.52 3.76
N ASP A 496 -9.89 -40.85 3.56
CA ASP A 496 -10.45 -41.83 4.50
C ASP A 496 -9.56 -42.06 5.72
N GLN A 497 -8.28 -42.28 5.49
CA GLN A 497 -7.31 -42.48 6.58
C GLN A 497 -6.62 -41.18 6.95
N ALA A 498 -6.78 -40.78 8.21
CA ALA A 498 -6.14 -39.57 8.73
C ALA A 498 -4.61 -39.69 8.74
N ILE A 499 -3.92 -38.66 8.28
CA ILE A 499 -2.47 -38.57 8.33
C ILE A 499 -2.03 -38.10 9.71
N ALA A 500 -0.98 -38.74 10.25
CA ALA A 500 -0.36 -38.31 11.50
C ALA A 500 0.39 -36.99 11.34
N GLY A 501 0.26 -36.11 12.32
CA GLY A 501 1.04 -34.89 12.42
C GLY A 501 2.45 -35.13 12.96
N ILE A 502 3.28 -34.08 12.95
CA ILE A 502 4.61 -34.12 13.52
C ILE A 502 4.52 -34.14 15.05
N GLU A 503 3.54 -33.44 15.62
CA GLU A 503 3.30 -33.47 17.08
C GLU A 503 2.48 -34.72 17.45
N ALA A 504 2.82 -35.33 18.58
CA ALA A 504 2.17 -36.55 19.03
C ALA A 504 0.67 -36.31 19.30
N GLY A 505 -0.17 -37.09 18.64
CA GLY A 505 -1.63 -37.01 18.76
C GLY A 505 -2.31 -36.20 17.68
N ASP A 506 -1.59 -35.42 16.92
CA ASP A 506 -2.15 -34.66 15.80
C ASP A 506 -2.52 -35.60 14.64
N LYS A 507 -3.72 -35.39 14.10
CA LYS A 507 -4.23 -36.15 12.95
C LYS A 507 -4.97 -35.22 11.98
N LEU A 508 -4.66 -35.33 10.71
CA LEU A 508 -5.39 -34.63 9.64
C LEU A 508 -6.49 -35.55 9.09
N ALA A 509 -7.66 -35.44 9.67
CA ALA A 509 -8.84 -36.11 9.11
C ALA A 509 -9.25 -35.46 7.77
N GLY A 510 -9.62 -36.29 6.79
CA GLY A 510 -10.00 -35.80 5.45
C GLY A 510 -8.82 -35.42 4.57
N ASN A 511 -7.59 -35.41 5.07
CA ASN A 511 -6.33 -35.17 4.34
C ASN A 511 -6.34 -33.88 3.50
N TYR A 512 -6.94 -32.81 4.01
CA TYR A 512 -7.05 -31.53 3.30
C TYR A 512 -5.68 -30.98 2.89
N GLY A 513 -5.52 -30.66 1.60
CA GLY A 513 -4.27 -30.15 1.04
C GLY A 513 -3.23 -31.22 0.67
N VAL A 514 -3.49 -32.51 0.93
CA VAL A 514 -2.64 -33.61 0.49
C VAL A 514 -2.91 -33.91 -0.99
N ILE A 515 -1.89 -34.00 -1.81
CA ILE A 515 -2.03 -34.42 -3.20
C ILE A 515 -2.02 -35.95 -3.26
N TYR A 516 -3.03 -36.51 -3.88
CA TYR A 516 -3.12 -37.92 -4.25
C TYR A 516 -2.68 -38.08 -5.71
N ASP A 517 -1.67 -38.89 -5.94
CA ASP A 517 -1.23 -39.34 -7.25
C ASP A 517 -1.62 -40.80 -7.39
N ILE A 518 -2.59 -41.05 -8.25
CA ILE A 518 -3.22 -42.39 -8.41
C ILE A 518 -2.85 -42.95 -9.77
N ALA A 519 -2.24 -44.12 -9.78
CA ALA A 519 -2.04 -44.93 -10.96
C ALA A 519 -3.14 -46.01 -11.00
N LEU A 520 -4.12 -45.85 -11.90
CA LEU A 520 -5.24 -46.79 -12.05
C LEU A 520 -5.03 -47.64 -13.31
N GLU A 521 -4.72 -48.91 -13.12
CA GLU A 521 -4.63 -49.87 -14.21
C GLU A 521 -6.01 -50.36 -14.58
N LEU A 522 -6.39 -50.19 -15.85
CA LEU A 522 -7.61 -50.69 -16.44
C LEU A 522 -7.25 -51.86 -17.39
N SER A 523 -7.86 -53.02 -17.21
CA SER A 523 -7.62 -54.17 -18.10
C SER A 523 -8.92 -54.77 -18.59
N ASN A 524 -8.94 -55.15 -19.89
CA ASN A 524 -10.04 -55.84 -20.52
C ASN A 524 -9.59 -57.25 -20.99
N PRO A 525 -9.68 -58.27 -20.15
CA PRO A 525 -9.32 -59.65 -20.54
C PRO A 525 -10.39 -60.35 -21.37
N THR A 526 -11.49 -59.69 -21.68
CA THR A 526 -12.60 -60.28 -22.45
C THR A 526 -12.32 -60.29 -23.97
N ALA A 527 -13.07 -61.04 -24.73
CA ALA A 527 -12.99 -61.07 -26.19
C ALA A 527 -13.73 -59.86 -26.85
N GLU A 528 -14.48 -59.10 -26.11
CA GLU A 528 -15.30 -57.99 -26.62
C GLU A 528 -14.74 -56.65 -26.16
N PRO A 529 -14.87 -55.57 -26.96
CA PRO A 529 -14.56 -54.21 -26.52
C PRO A 529 -15.41 -53.81 -25.33
N ALA A 530 -14.84 -53.09 -24.37
CA ALA A 530 -15.54 -52.62 -23.18
C ALA A 530 -15.31 -51.14 -22.96
N THR A 531 -16.30 -50.43 -22.41
CA THR A 531 -16.15 -49.07 -21.98
C THR A 531 -16.10 -49.04 -20.45
N VAL A 532 -15.05 -48.42 -19.91
CA VAL A 532 -14.87 -48.21 -18.48
C VAL A 532 -15.12 -46.75 -18.18
N GLU A 533 -15.93 -46.46 -17.16
CA GLU A 533 -16.19 -45.14 -16.63
C GLU A 533 -15.48 -45.00 -15.28
N ILE A 534 -14.80 -43.87 -15.12
CA ILE A 534 -14.26 -43.41 -13.82
C ILE A 534 -15.15 -42.28 -13.33
N LEU A 535 -15.70 -42.40 -12.14
CA LEU A 535 -16.54 -41.40 -11.54
C LEU A 535 -16.09 -41.04 -10.12
N MET A 536 -16.53 -39.90 -9.64
CA MET A 536 -16.35 -39.47 -8.26
C MET A 536 -17.70 -39.46 -7.53
N GLU A 537 -17.72 -40.01 -6.33
CA GLU A 537 -18.87 -40.00 -5.43
C GLU A 537 -18.47 -39.57 -4.02
N PRO A 538 -19.31 -38.86 -3.25
CA PRO A 538 -19.04 -38.50 -1.87
C PRO A 538 -19.24 -39.73 -0.97
N GLY A 539 -18.37 -39.94 0.02
CA GLY A 539 -18.54 -40.93 1.08
C GLY A 539 -19.59 -40.52 2.14
N GLY A 540 -19.91 -39.24 2.20
CA GLY A 540 -20.92 -38.64 3.05
C GLY A 540 -20.90 -37.12 2.95
N GLY A 541 -22.05 -36.46 3.25
CA GLY A 541 -22.12 -35.00 3.16
C GLY A 541 -22.09 -34.45 1.74
N MET A 542 -21.45 -33.32 1.55
CA MET A 542 -21.33 -32.62 0.26
C MET A 542 -19.85 -32.46 -0.12
N ALA A 543 -19.51 -32.70 -1.39
CA ALA A 543 -18.16 -32.51 -1.89
C ALA A 543 -18.16 -31.92 -3.30
N ARG A 544 -17.11 -31.17 -3.62
CA ARG A 544 -16.69 -30.84 -4.98
C ARG A 544 -15.33 -31.48 -5.23
N GLY A 545 -15.06 -31.87 -6.46
CA GLY A 545 -13.78 -32.46 -6.87
C GLY A 545 -13.12 -31.62 -7.94
N THR A 546 -11.81 -31.50 -7.82
CA THR A 546 -10.91 -31.10 -8.91
C THR A 546 -9.95 -32.24 -9.14
N VAL A 547 -9.98 -32.80 -10.35
CA VAL A 547 -9.22 -33.99 -10.74
C VAL A 547 -8.45 -33.65 -12.00
N ILE A 548 -7.20 -34.08 -12.07
CA ILE A 548 -6.42 -34.05 -13.31
C ILE A 548 -6.29 -35.52 -13.77
N VAL A 549 -6.93 -35.86 -14.89
CA VAL A 549 -6.90 -37.20 -15.45
C VAL A 549 -6.11 -37.17 -16.75
N ASP A 550 -5.02 -37.93 -16.84
CA ASP A 550 -4.09 -37.93 -17.99
C ASP A 550 -3.72 -36.52 -18.46
N GLY A 551 -3.44 -35.64 -17.50
CA GLY A 551 -3.09 -34.23 -17.74
C GLY A 551 -4.29 -33.33 -18.08
N ARG A 552 -5.53 -33.83 -18.11
CA ARG A 552 -6.74 -33.02 -18.35
C ARG A 552 -7.43 -32.64 -17.07
N PHE A 553 -7.77 -31.36 -16.95
CA PHE A 553 -8.53 -30.85 -15.83
C PHE A 553 -10.01 -31.20 -15.92
N VAL A 554 -10.56 -31.78 -14.85
CA VAL A 554 -11.97 -32.12 -14.71
C VAL A 554 -12.47 -31.60 -13.39
N GLU A 555 -13.57 -30.84 -13.41
CA GLU A 555 -14.25 -30.34 -12.23
C GLU A 555 -15.61 -31.05 -12.08
N THR A 556 -15.93 -31.51 -10.87
CA THR A 556 -17.27 -32.00 -10.59
C THR A 556 -18.21 -30.85 -10.20
N SER A 557 -19.50 -31.02 -10.43
CA SER A 557 -20.52 -30.20 -9.75
C SER A 557 -20.48 -30.44 -8.23
N LEU A 558 -21.33 -29.74 -7.47
CA LEU A 558 -21.51 -30.07 -6.06
C LEU A 558 -22.19 -31.44 -5.95
N LEU A 559 -21.43 -32.41 -5.50
CA LEU A 559 -21.93 -33.77 -5.23
C LEU A 559 -22.56 -33.79 -3.83
N ARG A 560 -23.71 -34.43 -3.74
CA ARG A 560 -24.43 -34.71 -2.51
C ARG A 560 -24.52 -36.23 -2.31
N ARG A 561 -24.97 -36.65 -1.16
CA ARG A 561 -25.25 -38.04 -0.90
C ARG A 561 -26.06 -38.63 -2.08
N ASP A 562 -25.68 -39.83 -2.53
CA ASP A 562 -26.30 -40.57 -3.65
C ASP A 562 -26.18 -39.89 -5.03
N SER A 563 -25.27 -38.94 -5.19
CA SER A 563 -24.91 -38.35 -6.48
C SER A 563 -23.48 -38.73 -6.89
N GLU A 564 -23.25 -38.83 -8.18
CA GLU A 564 -21.95 -39.16 -8.78
C GLU A 564 -21.66 -38.24 -9.97
N SER A 565 -20.40 -38.09 -10.32
CA SER A 565 -19.97 -37.34 -11.50
C SER A 565 -18.90 -38.11 -12.25
N SER A 566 -19.13 -38.33 -13.54
CA SER A 566 -18.13 -38.92 -14.42
C SER A 566 -16.94 -37.99 -14.57
N VAL A 567 -15.72 -38.50 -14.35
CA VAL A 567 -14.47 -37.74 -14.50
C VAL A 567 -13.68 -38.19 -15.73
N ALA A 568 -13.86 -39.44 -16.17
CA ALA A 568 -13.26 -39.96 -17.41
C ALA A 568 -13.99 -41.21 -17.93
N GLN A 569 -13.83 -41.49 -19.22
CA GLN A 569 -14.32 -42.72 -19.87
C GLN A 569 -13.27 -43.23 -20.84
N TYR A 570 -13.06 -44.53 -20.83
CA TYR A 570 -12.06 -45.22 -21.66
C TYR A 570 -12.69 -46.40 -22.39
N ALA A 571 -12.55 -46.40 -23.71
CA ALA A 571 -12.83 -47.59 -24.50
C ALA A 571 -11.58 -48.48 -24.51
N LEU A 572 -11.73 -49.74 -24.12
CA LEU A 572 -10.66 -50.72 -24.07
C LEU A 572 -10.94 -51.81 -25.11
N ALA A 573 -9.97 -52.07 -25.98
CA ALA A 573 -10.01 -53.20 -26.90
C ALA A 573 -9.88 -54.55 -26.14
N PRO A 574 -10.26 -55.68 -26.76
CA PRO A 574 -9.98 -57.00 -26.19
C PRO A 574 -8.50 -57.17 -25.87
N GLY A 575 -8.17 -57.60 -24.65
CA GLY A 575 -6.80 -57.80 -24.17
C GLY A 575 -6.04 -56.52 -23.82
N GLU A 576 -6.65 -55.34 -23.95
CA GLU A 576 -5.96 -54.06 -23.66
C GLU A 576 -5.77 -53.85 -22.15
N VAL A 577 -4.56 -53.42 -21.82
CA VAL A 577 -4.22 -52.89 -20.48
C VAL A 577 -3.77 -51.43 -20.62
N ARG A 578 -4.33 -50.55 -19.80
CA ARG A 578 -4.06 -49.10 -19.83
C ARG A 578 -3.90 -48.58 -18.42
N THR A 579 -2.82 -47.84 -18.17
CA THR A 579 -2.65 -47.09 -16.92
C THR A 579 -3.19 -45.68 -17.11
N VAL A 580 -4.12 -45.26 -16.25
CA VAL A 580 -4.68 -43.91 -16.17
C VAL A 580 -4.05 -43.21 -15.00
N THR A 581 -3.48 -42.04 -15.27
CA THR A 581 -2.91 -41.20 -14.20
C THR A 581 -3.94 -40.22 -13.69
N ILE A 582 -4.17 -40.21 -12.37
CA ILE A 582 -5.14 -39.33 -11.74
C ILE A 582 -4.46 -38.57 -10.62
N GLN A 583 -4.58 -37.25 -10.63
CA GLN A 583 -4.13 -36.39 -9.53
C GLN A 583 -5.32 -35.62 -8.97
N THR A 584 -5.45 -35.61 -7.65
CA THR A 584 -6.51 -34.84 -6.95
C THR A 584 -6.05 -34.44 -5.56
N MET A 585 -6.83 -33.59 -4.90
CA MET A 585 -6.51 -33.06 -3.57
C MET A 585 -7.77 -32.75 -2.79
N PRO A 586 -7.94 -33.23 -1.55
CA PRO A 586 -8.97 -32.79 -0.65
C PRO A 586 -8.90 -31.28 -0.42
N GLN A 587 -10.04 -30.61 -0.59
CA GLN A 587 -10.17 -29.16 -0.58
C GLN A 587 -11.06 -28.68 0.57
N GLY A 588 -10.76 -27.50 1.12
CA GLY A 588 -11.54 -26.91 2.21
C GLY A 588 -13.03 -26.74 1.86
N GLY A 589 -13.89 -26.80 2.87
CA GLY A 589 -15.34 -26.64 2.71
C GLY A 589 -16.07 -27.82 2.04
N SER A 590 -15.39 -28.89 1.66
CA SER A 590 -15.96 -30.15 1.18
C SER A 590 -15.83 -31.24 2.24
N ASN A 591 -16.73 -32.20 2.27
CA ASN A 591 -16.67 -33.32 3.19
C ASN A 591 -15.88 -34.48 2.57
N TYR A 592 -14.96 -35.03 3.32
CA TYR A 592 -14.18 -36.22 2.94
C TYR A 592 -14.41 -37.34 3.97
N PRO A 593 -14.36 -38.66 3.55
CA PRO A 593 -13.81 -39.15 2.29
C PRO A 593 -14.72 -38.95 1.07
N VAL A 594 -14.09 -38.91 -0.11
CA VAL A 594 -14.74 -39.15 -1.39
C VAL A 594 -14.14 -40.41 -2.02
N ARG A 595 -14.83 -41.05 -2.99
CA ARG A 595 -14.33 -42.21 -3.70
C ARG A 595 -14.24 -41.94 -5.19
N LEU A 596 -13.16 -42.39 -5.81
CA LEU A 596 -13.11 -42.62 -7.24
C LEU A 596 -13.51 -44.08 -7.49
N VAL A 597 -14.42 -44.29 -8.43
CA VAL A 597 -14.98 -45.60 -8.75
C VAL A 597 -14.73 -45.89 -10.21
N ALA A 598 -14.09 -47.02 -10.51
CA ALA A 598 -13.99 -47.53 -11.87
C ALA A 598 -15.00 -48.67 -12.05
N ARG A 599 -15.85 -48.56 -13.06
CA ARG A 599 -16.94 -49.50 -13.35
C ARG A 599 -17.19 -49.61 -14.85
N PRO A 600 -17.93 -50.63 -15.33
CA PRO A 600 -18.41 -50.65 -16.70
C PRO A 600 -19.42 -49.54 -16.92
N LYS A 601 -19.42 -48.97 -18.10
CA LYS A 601 -20.41 -47.97 -18.51
C LYS A 601 -21.64 -48.63 -19.07
#